data_371097c6f4f0f249b867329fa0f57804
#
_entry.id   371097c6f4f0f249b867329fa0f57804
#
_cell.length_a   1.000
_cell.length_b   1.000
_cell.length_c   1.000
_cell.angle_alpha   90.00
_cell.angle_beta   90.00
_cell.angle_gamma   90.00
#
_symmetry.space_group_name_H-M   'P 1'
#
loop_
_entity.id
_entity.type
_entity.pdbx_description
1 polymer ?
#
loop_
_entity_poly.entity_id
_entity_poly.type
_entity_poly.pdbx_seq_one_letter_code
_entity_poly.pdbx_strand_id
1 'polypeptide(L)'
;MNVTELKEKLLTSLDTWADARIDDMIKGNPMLAIPSVYMKRAAHNIISINKEKLGKTIDNAALFIGDENGDINVDTIFDDAMQMLKTIDNYSFEIGFISGRIDGGTLYIDLPDKIFTTLLFGSKKSISFGESDFAELKKLLTE
;
A
#
# COMPACT_ATOMS: atom_id res chain seq x y z
N MET A 1 3.17 4.66 -18.37
CA MET A 1 2.54 3.43 -17.82
C MET A 1 1.03 3.55 -17.92
N ASN A 2 0.37 2.53 -18.44
CA ASN A 2 -1.09 2.52 -18.49
C ASN A 2 -1.69 1.92 -17.21
N VAL A 3 -3.02 2.00 -17.09
CA VAL A 3 -3.74 1.53 -15.88
C VAL A 3 -3.55 0.03 -15.65
N THR A 4 -3.56 -0.78 -16.70
CA THR A 4 -3.39 -2.23 -16.61
C THR A 4 -2.01 -2.59 -16.07
N GLU A 5 -0.97 -1.96 -16.58
CA GLU A 5 0.40 -2.14 -16.10
C GLU A 5 0.54 -1.71 -14.63
N LEU A 6 -0.08 -0.58 -14.27
CA LEU A 6 -0.07 -0.08 -12.90
C LEU A 6 -0.73 -1.08 -11.95
N LYS A 7 -1.90 -1.62 -12.32
CA LYS A 7 -2.61 -2.61 -11.50
C LYS A 7 -1.76 -3.85 -11.27
N GLU A 8 -1.18 -4.41 -12.32
CA GLU A 8 -0.34 -5.62 -12.22
C GLU A 8 0.87 -5.38 -11.33
N LYS A 9 1.59 -4.29 -11.58
CA LYS A 9 2.78 -3.95 -10.80
C LYS A 9 2.46 -3.65 -9.34
N LEU A 10 1.36 -2.93 -9.09
CA LEU A 10 0.98 -2.59 -7.73
C LEU A 10 0.61 -3.84 -6.93
N LEU A 11 -0.18 -4.75 -7.49
CA LEU A 11 -0.58 -5.98 -6.81
C LEU A 11 0.63 -6.89 -6.54
N THR A 12 1.55 -7.00 -7.50
CA THR A 12 2.81 -7.74 -7.30
C THR A 12 3.68 -7.08 -6.23
N SER A 13 3.75 -5.76 -6.25
CA SER A 13 4.52 -4.99 -5.28
C SER A 13 3.97 -5.10 -3.85
N LEU A 14 2.65 -5.23 -3.71
CA LEU A 14 2.03 -5.46 -2.40
C LEU A 14 2.46 -6.78 -1.78
N ASP A 15 2.53 -7.85 -2.57
CA ASP A 15 3.03 -9.14 -2.09
C ASP A 15 4.49 -9.04 -1.64
N THR A 16 5.32 -8.39 -2.44
CA THR A 16 6.74 -8.18 -2.12
C THR A 16 6.91 -7.32 -0.87
N TRP A 17 6.13 -6.26 -0.77
CA TRP A 17 6.13 -5.38 0.39
C TRP A 17 5.70 -6.11 1.66
N ALA A 18 4.63 -6.91 1.59
CA ALA A 18 4.15 -7.69 2.72
C ALA A 18 5.21 -8.70 3.20
N ASP A 19 5.88 -9.39 2.28
CA ASP A 19 6.97 -10.32 2.61
C ASP A 19 8.12 -9.60 3.31
N ALA A 20 8.53 -8.45 2.79
CA ALA A 20 9.60 -7.64 3.39
C ALA A 20 9.22 -7.16 4.80
N ARG A 21 7.97 -6.77 4.99
CA ARG A 21 7.47 -6.33 6.30
C ARG A 21 7.51 -7.47 7.32
N ILE A 22 7.13 -8.67 6.92
CA ILE A 22 7.16 -9.86 7.78
C ILE A 22 8.63 -10.25 8.08
N ASP A 23 9.52 -10.18 7.10
CA ASP A 23 10.95 -10.44 7.31
C ASP A 23 11.56 -9.47 8.33
N ASP A 24 11.17 -8.21 8.29
CA ASP A 24 11.61 -7.22 9.27
C ASP A 24 11.11 -7.55 10.69
N MET A 25 9.90 -8.06 10.82
CA MET A 25 9.37 -8.53 12.10
C MET A 25 10.19 -9.71 12.65
N ILE A 26 10.63 -10.63 11.79
CA ILE A 26 11.47 -11.76 12.18
C ILE A 26 12.83 -11.29 12.70
N LYS A 27 13.42 -10.28 12.08
CA LYS A 27 14.69 -9.69 12.53
C LYS A 27 14.58 -9.17 13.96
N GLY A 28 13.44 -8.56 14.30
CA GLY A 28 13.18 -8.10 15.66
C GLY A 28 12.82 -9.21 16.65
N ASN A 29 12.31 -10.34 16.15
CA ASN A 29 11.92 -11.48 16.98
C ASN A 29 12.10 -12.80 16.20
N PRO A 30 13.27 -13.45 16.33
CA PRO A 30 13.57 -14.69 15.61
C PRO A 30 12.61 -15.86 15.89
N MET A 31 11.87 -15.82 16.99
CA MET A 31 10.86 -16.83 17.32
C MET A 31 9.70 -16.85 16.31
N LEU A 32 9.55 -15.77 15.52
CA LEU A 32 8.53 -15.67 14.47
C LEU A 32 8.93 -16.36 13.16
N ALA A 33 10.14 -16.93 13.06
CA ALA A 33 10.63 -17.54 11.82
C ALA A 33 9.71 -18.66 11.30
N ILE A 34 9.22 -19.54 12.16
CA ILE A 34 8.29 -20.62 11.75
C ILE A 34 6.89 -20.06 11.46
N PRO A 35 6.27 -19.26 12.35
CA PRO A 35 4.98 -18.63 12.04
C PRO A 35 5.00 -17.73 10.80
N SER A 36 6.15 -17.15 10.44
CA SER A 36 6.27 -16.22 9.32
C SER A 36 5.85 -16.84 7.99
N VAL A 37 6.07 -18.13 7.79
CA VAL A 37 5.64 -18.83 6.56
C VAL A 37 4.12 -18.76 6.43
N TYR A 38 3.41 -18.98 7.52
CA TYR A 38 1.96 -18.88 7.55
C TYR A 38 1.47 -17.44 7.45
N MET A 39 2.18 -16.51 8.08
CA MET A 39 1.89 -15.08 8.00
C MET A 39 1.99 -14.56 6.57
N LYS A 40 3.06 -14.92 5.85
CA LYS A 40 3.24 -14.57 4.44
C LYS A 40 2.12 -15.14 3.57
N ARG A 41 1.77 -16.40 3.78
CA ARG A 41 0.68 -17.05 3.05
C ARG A 41 -0.66 -16.36 3.32
N ALA A 42 -0.94 -16.05 4.57
CA ALA A 42 -2.16 -15.33 4.95
C ALA A 42 -2.21 -13.94 4.31
N ALA A 43 -1.11 -13.19 4.34
CA ALA A 43 -1.02 -11.88 3.72
C ALA A 43 -1.28 -11.94 2.21
N HIS A 44 -0.66 -12.90 1.50
CA HIS A 44 -0.87 -13.09 0.06
C HIS A 44 -2.32 -13.47 -0.25
N ASN A 45 -2.93 -14.33 0.57
CA ASN A 45 -4.33 -14.71 0.40
C ASN A 45 -5.28 -13.52 0.58
N ILE A 46 -5.04 -12.68 1.57
CA ILE A 46 -5.84 -11.47 1.81
C ILE A 46 -5.72 -10.49 0.65
N ILE A 47 -4.52 -10.27 0.15
CA ILE A 47 -4.28 -9.42 -1.02
C ILE A 47 -5.02 -10.00 -2.24
N SER A 48 -4.94 -11.30 -2.45
CA SER A 48 -5.62 -11.98 -3.56
C SER A 48 -7.14 -11.87 -3.47
N ILE A 49 -7.71 -12.06 -2.28
CA ILE A 49 -9.16 -11.94 -2.04
C ILE A 49 -9.65 -10.53 -2.34
N ASN A 50 -8.85 -9.50 -2.03
CA ASN A 50 -9.21 -8.10 -2.24
C ASN A 50 -8.77 -7.56 -3.61
N LYS A 51 -8.19 -8.39 -4.45
CA LYS A 51 -7.62 -8.00 -5.75
C LYS A 51 -8.62 -7.24 -6.63
N GLU A 52 -9.85 -7.73 -6.73
CA GLU A 52 -10.90 -7.10 -7.54
C GLU A 52 -11.25 -5.72 -7.02
N LYS A 53 -11.43 -5.58 -5.70
CA LYS A 53 -11.76 -4.29 -5.07
C LYS A 53 -10.61 -3.29 -5.24
N LEU A 54 -9.37 -3.74 -5.04
CA LEU A 54 -8.18 -2.92 -5.27
C LEU A 54 -8.10 -2.48 -6.73
N GLY A 55 -8.35 -3.38 -7.67
CA GLY A 55 -8.37 -3.06 -9.09
C GLY A 55 -9.39 -1.98 -9.44
N LYS A 56 -10.60 -2.07 -8.91
CA LYS A 56 -11.63 -1.05 -9.12
C LYS A 56 -11.23 0.30 -8.52
N THR A 57 -10.61 0.29 -7.34
CA THR A 57 -10.11 1.50 -6.70
C THR A 57 -9.03 2.17 -7.56
N ILE A 58 -8.13 1.39 -8.13
CA ILE A 58 -7.09 1.89 -9.04
C ILE A 58 -7.71 2.46 -10.31
N ASP A 59 -8.70 1.77 -10.89
CA ASP A 59 -9.42 2.27 -12.07
C ASP A 59 -10.06 3.63 -11.81
N ASN A 60 -10.71 3.79 -10.67
CA ASN A 60 -11.33 5.05 -10.27
C ASN A 60 -10.29 6.15 -10.06
N ALA A 61 -9.20 5.84 -9.37
CA ALA A 61 -8.12 6.79 -9.15
C ALA A 61 -7.46 7.21 -10.45
N ALA A 62 -7.33 6.31 -11.42
CA ALA A 62 -6.70 6.57 -12.70
C ALA A 62 -7.43 7.66 -13.52
N LEU A 63 -8.73 7.85 -13.29
CA LEU A 63 -9.49 8.93 -13.93
C LEU A 63 -8.97 10.33 -13.52
N PHE A 64 -8.34 10.43 -12.37
CA PHE A 64 -7.82 11.69 -11.83
C PHE A 64 -6.32 11.86 -12.05
N ILE A 65 -5.56 10.77 -12.11
CA ILE A 65 -4.09 10.80 -12.14
C ILE A 65 -3.50 10.52 -13.53
N GLY A 66 -4.30 9.99 -14.46
CA GLY A 66 -3.87 9.78 -15.84
C GLY A 66 -3.90 11.08 -16.64
N ASP A 67 -3.05 11.15 -17.68
CA ASP A 67 -3.07 12.25 -18.64
C ASP A 67 -4.21 12.07 -19.66
N GLU A 68 -4.24 12.91 -20.70
CA GLU A 68 -5.26 12.87 -21.76
C GLU A 68 -5.32 11.53 -22.50
N ASN A 69 -4.20 10.82 -22.56
CA ASN A 69 -4.07 9.52 -23.21
C ASN A 69 -4.27 8.34 -22.24
N GLY A 70 -4.55 8.62 -20.96
CA GLY A 70 -4.66 7.61 -19.93
C GLY A 70 -3.31 7.12 -19.41
N ASP A 71 -2.20 7.76 -19.78
CA ASP A 71 -0.89 7.42 -19.27
C ASP A 71 -0.68 7.97 -17.85
N ILE A 72 -0.02 7.16 -17.03
CA ILE A 72 0.26 7.48 -15.63
C ILE A 72 1.77 7.65 -15.47
N ASN A 73 2.18 8.80 -14.96
CA ASN A 73 3.57 9.06 -14.62
C ASN A 73 3.80 8.74 -13.15
N VAL A 74 4.40 7.59 -12.87
CA VAL A 74 4.61 7.09 -11.50
C VAL A 74 5.48 8.05 -10.69
N ASP A 75 6.55 8.59 -11.28
CA ASP A 75 7.44 9.52 -10.57
C ASP A 75 6.69 10.77 -10.10
N THR A 76 5.90 11.37 -10.98
CA THR A 76 5.12 12.56 -10.65
C THR A 76 4.11 12.28 -9.55
N ILE A 77 3.41 11.13 -9.62
CA ILE A 77 2.39 10.76 -8.63
C ILE A 77 3.03 10.58 -7.25
N PHE A 78 4.15 9.89 -7.17
CA PHE A 78 4.83 9.67 -5.90
C PHE A 78 5.43 10.96 -5.34
N ASP A 79 5.99 11.82 -6.20
CA ASP A 79 6.48 13.12 -5.78
C ASP A 79 5.35 14.00 -5.23
N ASP A 80 4.20 14.01 -5.90
CA ASP A 80 3.02 14.74 -5.44
C ASP A 80 2.48 14.16 -4.13
N ALA A 81 2.43 12.84 -4.00
CA ALA A 81 1.99 12.18 -2.77
C ALA A 81 2.90 12.53 -1.59
N MET A 82 4.22 12.51 -1.80
CA MET A 82 5.18 12.89 -0.78
C MET A 82 5.06 14.36 -0.39
N GLN A 83 4.80 15.22 -1.37
CA GLN A 83 4.58 16.65 -1.11
C GLN A 83 3.30 16.87 -0.30
N MET A 84 2.25 16.11 -0.57
CA MET A 84 1.01 16.15 0.21
C MET A 84 1.25 15.75 1.67
N LEU A 85 2.04 14.73 1.93
CA LEU A 85 2.39 14.30 3.29
C LEU A 85 3.10 15.40 4.07
N LYS A 86 3.89 16.24 3.39
CA LYS A 86 4.64 17.32 4.02
C LYS A 86 3.81 18.58 4.26
N THR A 87 2.81 18.82 3.42
CA THR A 87 2.07 20.09 3.39
C THR A 87 0.64 20.00 3.90
N ILE A 88 0.04 18.82 3.87
CA ILE A 88 -1.33 18.59 4.30
C ILE A 88 -1.32 17.86 5.64
N ASP A 89 -2.07 18.40 6.60
CA ASP A 89 -2.21 17.79 7.92
C ASP A 89 -3.69 17.72 8.28
N ASN A 90 -4.05 16.71 9.09
CA ASN A 90 -5.43 16.48 9.53
C ASN A 90 -6.44 16.34 8.38
N TYR A 91 -6.03 15.65 7.31
CA TYR A 91 -6.89 15.42 6.15
C TYR A 91 -7.36 13.96 6.15
N SER A 92 -8.67 13.77 5.96
CA SER A 92 -9.28 12.43 5.85
C SER A 92 -9.94 12.29 4.48
N PHE A 93 -9.88 11.07 3.92
CA PHE A 93 -10.46 10.77 2.63
C PHE A 93 -11.02 9.35 2.57
N GLU A 94 -11.91 9.11 1.60
CA GLU A 94 -12.42 7.79 1.28
C GLU A 94 -12.33 7.56 -0.23
N ILE A 95 -11.75 6.41 -0.63
CA ILE A 95 -11.65 5.99 -2.01
C ILE A 95 -12.09 4.54 -2.09
N GLY A 96 -13.28 4.30 -2.65
CA GLY A 96 -13.86 2.97 -2.71
C GLY A 96 -14.09 2.40 -1.30
N PHE A 97 -13.46 1.25 -1.00
CA PHE A 97 -13.54 0.61 0.31
C PHE A 97 -12.41 1.02 1.26
N ILE A 98 -11.51 1.86 0.79
CA ILE A 98 -10.36 2.33 1.55
C ILE A 98 -10.68 3.69 2.16
N SER A 99 -10.51 3.81 3.46
CA SER A 99 -10.49 5.12 4.13
C SER A 99 -9.07 5.42 4.60
N GLY A 100 -8.73 6.70 4.58
CA GLY A 100 -7.40 7.12 4.96
C GLY A 100 -7.37 8.50 5.59
N ARG A 101 -6.26 8.80 6.24
CA ARG A 101 -6.00 10.12 6.80
C ARG A 101 -4.52 10.44 6.70
N ILE A 102 -4.22 11.72 6.62
CA ILE A 102 -2.85 12.23 6.69
C ILE A 102 -2.72 13.00 8.00
N ASP A 103 -1.77 12.59 8.83
CA ASP A 103 -1.54 13.21 10.12
C ASP A 103 -0.05 13.14 10.47
N GLY A 104 0.54 14.28 10.82
CA GLY A 104 1.94 14.35 11.23
C GLY A 104 2.94 13.86 10.18
N GLY A 105 2.67 14.07 8.89
CA GLY A 105 3.56 13.64 7.80
C GLY A 105 3.47 12.15 7.46
N THR A 106 2.47 11.47 7.99
CA THR A 106 2.26 10.03 7.75
C THR A 106 0.87 9.80 7.17
N LEU A 107 0.78 8.95 6.16
CA LEU A 107 -0.49 8.47 5.63
C LEU A 107 -0.92 7.22 6.39
N TYR A 108 -2.12 7.24 6.93
CA TYR A 108 -2.73 6.08 7.57
C TYR A 108 -3.86 5.57 6.69
N ILE A 109 -3.86 4.27 6.41
CA ILE A 109 -4.89 3.61 5.62
C ILE A 109 -5.61 2.60 6.50
N ASP A 110 -6.92 2.75 6.62
CA ASP A 110 -7.78 1.82 7.33
C ASP A 110 -8.35 0.82 6.32
N LEU A 111 -7.97 -0.45 6.50
CA LEU A 111 -8.49 -1.53 5.69
C LEU A 111 -9.63 -2.22 6.45
N PRO A 112 -10.65 -2.73 5.72
CA PRO A 112 -11.75 -3.45 6.37
C PRO A 112 -11.30 -4.78 6.96
N ASP A 113 -10.16 -5.30 6.54
CA ASP A 113 -9.64 -6.59 6.99
C ASP A 113 -8.73 -6.43 8.19
N LYS A 114 -9.29 -6.66 9.38
CA LYS A 114 -8.56 -6.57 10.65
C LYS A 114 -7.47 -7.64 10.79
N ILE A 115 -7.63 -8.79 10.14
CA ILE A 115 -6.65 -9.89 10.20
C ILE A 115 -5.36 -9.44 9.52
N PHE A 116 -5.47 -8.85 8.34
CA PHE A 116 -4.32 -8.34 7.60
C PHE A 116 -3.56 -7.29 8.43
N THR A 117 -4.28 -6.34 9.00
CA THR A 117 -3.69 -5.28 9.83
C THR A 117 -2.99 -5.87 11.06
N THR A 118 -3.62 -6.83 11.70
CA THR A 118 -3.06 -7.49 12.90
C THR A 118 -1.80 -8.27 12.58
N LEU A 119 -1.78 -9.01 11.46
CA LEU A 119 -0.62 -9.80 11.05
C LEU A 119 0.60 -8.94 10.71
N LEU A 120 0.39 -7.82 10.03
CA LEU A 120 1.49 -6.98 9.54
C LEU A 120 1.91 -5.87 10.51
N PHE A 121 1.01 -5.41 11.36
CA PHE A 121 1.20 -4.21 12.19
C PHE A 121 0.87 -4.43 13.66
N GLY A 122 0.70 -5.68 14.08
CA GLY A 122 0.28 -6.01 15.44
C GLY A 122 -1.17 -5.63 15.68
N SER A 123 -1.48 -5.09 16.86
CA SER A 123 -2.84 -4.69 17.22
C SER A 123 -3.27 -3.33 16.63
N LYS A 124 -2.49 -2.75 15.73
CA LYS A 124 -2.81 -1.45 15.12
C LYS A 124 -3.99 -1.57 14.17
N LYS A 125 -4.87 -0.58 14.18
CA LYS A 125 -6.07 -0.54 13.35
C LYS A 125 -5.80 -0.08 11.92
N SER A 126 -4.67 0.56 11.69
CA SER A 126 -4.35 1.20 10.40
C SER A 126 -2.96 0.82 9.96
N ILE A 127 -2.79 0.76 8.64
CA ILE A 127 -1.47 0.65 8.02
C ILE A 127 -0.92 2.07 7.89
N SER A 128 0.33 2.28 8.32
CA SER A 128 0.98 3.58 8.21
C SER A 128 2.03 3.57 7.11
N PHE A 129 2.02 4.63 6.29
CA PHE A 129 3.01 4.85 5.25
C PHE A 129 3.70 6.19 5.48
N GLY A 130 4.98 6.15 5.78
CA GLY A 130 5.82 7.34 5.84
C GLY A 130 6.56 7.55 4.52
N GLU A 131 7.46 8.54 4.51
CA GLU A 131 8.25 8.88 3.33
C GLU A 131 9.08 7.70 2.82
N SER A 132 9.70 6.94 3.73
CA SER A 132 10.52 5.78 3.38
C SER A 132 9.70 4.65 2.73
N ASP A 133 8.48 4.43 3.19
CA ASP A 133 7.59 3.42 2.61
C ASP A 133 7.17 3.79 1.18
N PHE A 134 6.89 5.07 0.93
CA PHE A 134 6.59 5.56 -0.41
C PHE A 134 7.78 5.44 -1.34
N ALA A 135 8.97 5.75 -0.86
CA ALA A 135 10.20 5.61 -1.65
C ALA A 135 10.45 4.14 -2.05
N GLU A 136 10.23 3.22 -1.12
CA GLU A 136 10.36 1.78 -1.38
C GLU A 136 9.33 1.29 -2.39
N LEU A 137 8.07 1.69 -2.24
CA LEU A 137 7.00 1.31 -3.17
C LEU A 137 7.25 1.88 -4.57
N LYS A 138 7.66 3.13 -4.66
CA LYS A 138 8.05 3.75 -5.93
C LYS A 138 9.13 2.94 -6.63
N LYS A 139 10.15 2.53 -5.90
CA LYS A 139 11.23 1.71 -6.43
C LYS A 139 10.72 0.39 -6.99
N LEU A 140 9.83 -0.30 -6.27
CA LEU A 140 9.22 -1.55 -6.73
C LEU A 140 8.39 -1.36 -7.99
N LEU A 141 7.70 -0.23 -8.13
CA LEU A 141 6.86 0.06 -9.30
C LEU A 141 7.66 0.49 -10.52
N THR A 142 8.85 1.04 -10.34
CA THR A 142 9.69 1.56 -11.42
C THR A 142 10.81 0.62 -11.88
N GLU A 143 11.00 -0.47 -11.17
CA GLU A 143 11.97 -1.53 -11.53
C GLU A 143 11.40 -2.57 -12.55
#